data_55534e3ed929eb891c87d6c22631f2cb
#
_entry.id   55534e3ed929eb891c87d6c22631f2cb
#
_cell.length_a   1.000
_cell.length_b   1.000
_cell.length_c   1.000
_cell.angle_alpha   90.00
_cell.angle_beta   90.00
_cell.angle_gamma   90.00
#
_symmetry.space_group_name_H-M   'P 1'
#
loop_
_entity.id
_entity.type
_entity.pdbx_description
1 polymer ?
#
loop_
_entity_poly.entity_id
_entity_poly.type
_entity_poly.pdbx_seq_one_letter_code
_entity_poly.pdbx_strand_id
1 'polypeptide(L)'
;VNVDVTHRLLVRIAAVAACVLPIVASSAGPAAAAPALGPGGAPAIVVPAGVTAAVAVYDRSTGTFTEQRDTALQVRAASVVKLLIALDYLWNLGPDYTVPAADRTRFDAMLRGSDDAAASAFWSRGGGAAIVTRMVGRLGLVNTAPPPAGYPGYWGYVALSAADTVTIYRYILDSAPARVRTLIMDNLRAATRCASDRYEQYFGIPEAFTKPWAIKQGWSGFGTPPPTVCGAVAAAGAADASASAAAIDLTSGALHSTGTVGAGDRAIVVVFTLHPAGTSLVTARNALTAVTRSLRVPGAAAAAPSLWVGTWGSGVRVRTGPDTATAPVGTVPTGGDVRVDCQRRGAEVVAGGYRNDWWAHLPEFGGYMTNIYVRTPGNTIPGVPEC
;
A
#
# COMPACT_ATOMS: atom_id res chain seq x y z
N VAL A 1 38.44 89.86 -11.37
CA VAL A 1 39.61 90.40 -10.64
C VAL A 1 40.32 89.16 -10.07
N ASN A 2 41.49 88.92 -10.70
CA ASN A 2 42.76 88.37 -10.19
C ASN A 2 42.74 87.04 -9.46
N VAL A 3 43.39 85.99 -10.03
CA VAL A 3 44.84 85.72 -9.99
C VAL A 3 45.18 85.06 -8.61
N ASP A 4 45.85 83.94 -8.43
CA ASP A 4 46.96 83.30 -9.11
C ASP A 4 47.35 81.96 -8.49
N VAL A 5 47.84 81.07 -9.30
CA VAL A 5 49.11 80.37 -9.27
C VAL A 5 49.39 79.25 -8.22
N THR A 6 49.53 78.07 -8.83
CA THR A 6 50.55 77.00 -8.65
C THR A 6 50.76 76.29 -7.30
N HIS A 7 50.72 74.97 -7.27
CA HIS A 7 51.91 74.13 -7.35
C HIS A 7 51.60 72.68 -7.60
N ARG A 8 52.38 72.10 -8.50
CA ARG A 8 52.38 70.63 -8.84
C ARG A 8 52.99 69.83 -7.73
N LEU A 9 52.35 68.73 -7.37
CA LEU A 9 53.10 67.57 -6.82
C LEU A 9 52.51 66.28 -7.45
N LEU A 10 53.39 65.65 -8.25
CA LEU A 10 53.18 64.29 -8.81
C LEU A 10 53.35 63.24 -7.73
N VAL A 11 52.33 62.53 -7.35
CA VAL A 11 52.44 61.30 -6.61
C VAL A 11 51.94 60.18 -7.52
N ARG A 12 52.86 59.29 -7.88
CA ARG A 12 52.55 58.05 -8.60
C ARG A 12 51.91 57.10 -7.60
N ILE A 13 50.62 56.76 -7.83
CA ILE A 13 49.94 55.67 -7.13
C ILE A 13 49.93 54.46 -8.07
N ALA A 14 50.61 53.39 -7.67
CA ALA A 14 50.57 52.09 -8.34
C ALA A 14 49.18 51.49 -8.17
N ALA A 15 48.49 51.20 -9.27
CA ALA A 15 47.24 50.47 -9.23
C ALA A 15 47.51 48.98 -8.97
N VAL A 16 47.12 48.51 -7.79
CA VAL A 16 47.03 47.06 -7.50
C VAL A 16 45.63 46.61 -8.01
N ALA A 17 45.64 45.91 -9.11
CA ALA A 17 44.46 45.23 -9.60
C ALA A 17 44.09 44.05 -8.68
N ALA A 18 43.13 44.20 -7.81
CA ALA A 18 42.55 43.10 -7.07
C ALA A 18 41.60 42.29 -7.99
N CYS A 19 42.00 41.09 -8.42
CA CYS A 19 41.14 40.13 -9.04
C CYS A 19 40.11 39.65 -8.01
N VAL A 20 38.85 40.14 -8.09
CA VAL A 20 37.72 39.59 -7.37
C VAL A 20 37.21 38.40 -8.17
N LEU A 21 37.54 37.17 -7.74
CA LEU A 21 36.90 35.97 -8.24
C LEU A 21 35.49 35.90 -7.67
N PRO A 22 34.44 35.67 -8.50
CA PRO A 22 33.10 35.45 -7.98
C PRO A 22 33.07 34.13 -7.24
N ILE A 23 32.79 34.15 -5.94
CA ILE A 23 32.44 32.93 -5.16
C ILE A 23 31.07 32.52 -5.67
N VAL A 24 31.03 31.46 -6.49
CA VAL A 24 29.79 30.74 -6.83
C VAL A 24 29.40 30.00 -5.57
N ALA A 25 28.46 30.55 -4.83
CA ALA A 25 27.79 29.84 -3.76
C ALA A 25 26.95 28.70 -4.37
N SER A 26 27.47 27.48 -4.36
CA SER A 26 26.69 26.29 -4.63
C SER A 26 25.62 26.17 -3.53
N SER A 27 24.38 26.46 -3.88
CA SER A 27 23.24 26.14 -3.03
C SER A 27 23.12 24.61 -2.95
N ALA A 28 23.65 24.03 -1.88
CA ALA A 28 23.34 22.67 -1.53
C ALA A 28 21.82 22.60 -1.29
N GLY A 29 21.10 21.86 -2.16
CA GLY A 29 19.71 21.53 -1.93
C GLY A 29 19.55 20.82 -0.58
N PRO A 30 18.36 20.82 0.02
CA PRO A 30 18.14 20.18 1.31
C PRO A 30 18.53 18.71 1.18
N ALA A 31 19.59 18.32 1.91
CA ALA A 31 19.95 16.91 2.05
C ALA A 31 18.74 16.17 2.62
N ALA A 32 18.32 15.10 1.97
CA ALA A 32 17.29 14.23 2.51
C ALA A 32 17.70 13.83 3.93
N ALA A 33 16.90 14.15 4.93
CA ALA A 33 17.16 13.83 6.30
C ALA A 33 17.34 12.31 6.41
N ALA A 34 18.45 11.86 7.01
CA ALA A 34 18.64 10.46 7.32
C ALA A 34 17.47 9.97 8.20
N PRO A 35 16.99 8.74 7.99
CA PRO A 35 15.90 8.20 8.80
C PRO A 35 16.28 8.19 10.28
N ALA A 36 15.35 8.64 11.14
CA ALA A 36 15.56 8.63 12.57
C ALA A 36 15.81 7.20 13.07
N LEU A 37 16.78 7.03 13.98
CA LEU A 37 17.04 5.74 14.62
C LEU A 37 16.02 5.53 15.75
N GLY A 38 15.39 4.36 15.79
CA GLY A 38 14.55 3.93 16.91
C GLY A 38 15.39 3.50 18.14
N PRO A 39 14.76 3.18 19.27
CA PRO A 39 15.46 2.67 20.46
C PRO A 39 16.32 1.45 20.09
N GLY A 40 17.62 1.53 20.36
CA GLY A 40 18.59 0.46 20.00
C GLY A 40 19.31 0.65 18.65
N GLY A 41 19.26 1.86 18.03
CA GLY A 41 19.99 2.17 16.80
C GLY A 41 19.37 1.61 15.51
N ALA A 42 18.19 1.02 15.59
CA ALA A 42 17.43 0.58 14.42
C ALA A 42 16.72 1.76 13.73
N PRO A 43 16.62 1.79 12.39
CA PRO A 43 15.78 2.78 11.72
C PRO A 43 14.33 2.65 12.23
N ALA A 44 13.71 3.79 12.57
CA ALA A 44 12.34 3.80 13.05
C ALA A 44 11.36 3.46 11.91
N ILE A 45 10.24 2.80 12.24
CA ILE A 45 9.13 2.60 11.29
C ILE A 45 8.65 3.97 10.81
N VAL A 46 8.74 4.21 9.52
CA VAL A 46 8.37 5.50 8.90
C VAL A 46 6.87 5.51 8.63
N VAL A 47 6.14 6.35 9.35
CA VAL A 47 4.69 6.56 9.14
C VAL A 47 4.48 7.95 8.57
N PRO A 48 3.87 8.09 7.38
CA PRO A 48 3.55 9.38 6.80
C PRO A 48 2.64 10.22 7.71
N ALA A 49 2.77 11.55 7.63
CA ALA A 49 1.94 12.47 8.42
C ALA A 49 0.45 12.25 8.16
N GLY A 50 -0.36 12.29 9.22
CA GLY A 50 -1.80 12.10 9.17
C GLY A 50 -2.26 10.64 9.07
N VAL A 51 -1.34 9.68 8.91
CA VAL A 51 -1.68 8.25 8.88
C VAL A 51 -1.54 7.65 10.28
N THR A 52 -2.56 6.93 10.73
CA THR A 52 -2.46 6.05 11.90
C THR A 52 -2.02 4.67 11.43
N ALA A 53 -0.97 4.10 12.02
CA ALA A 53 -0.46 2.79 11.62
C ALA A 53 -0.24 1.87 12.82
N ALA A 54 -0.74 0.63 12.73
CA ALA A 54 -0.40 -0.46 13.63
C ALA A 54 0.39 -1.52 12.86
N VAL A 55 1.58 -1.85 13.34
CA VAL A 55 2.54 -2.69 12.62
C VAL A 55 3.08 -3.80 13.51
N ALA A 56 3.16 -5.00 12.95
CA ALA A 56 3.85 -6.13 13.57
C ALA A 56 4.60 -6.94 12.51
N VAL A 57 5.89 -7.20 12.77
CA VAL A 57 6.70 -8.17 12.02
C VAL A 57 7.18 -9.23 13.00
N TYR A 58 6.86 -10.49 12.72
CA TYR A 58 7.24 -11.63 13.54
C TYR A 58 8.11 -12.58 12.73
N ASP A 59 9.33 -12.83 13.21
CA ASP A 59 10.23 -13.83 12.62
C ASP A 59 9.94 -15.21 13.23
N ARG A 60 9.38 -16.10 12.42
CA ARG A 60 9.04 -17.47 12.83
C ARG A 60 10.26 -18.31 13.15
N SER A 61 11.44 -17.98 12.59
CA SER A 61 12.67 -18.76 12.86
C SER A 61 13.22 -18.49 14.25
N THR A 62 13.03 -17.29 14.79
CA THR A 62 13.48 -16.90 16.14
C THR A 62 12.35 -16.94 17.16
N GLY A 63 11.09 -16.96 16.71
CA GLY A 63 9.94 -16.88 17.58
C GLY A 63 9.72 -15.51 18.21
N THR A 64 10.23 -14.43 17.59
CA THR A 64 10.21 -13.09 18.17
C THR A 64 9.66 -12.03 17.21
N PHE A 65 9.12 -10.95 17.78
CA PHE A 65 8.81 -9.75 17.00
C PHE A 65 10.10 -8.99 16.69
N THR A 66 10.30 -8.62 15.42
CA THR A 66 11.43 -7.83 14.95
C THR A 66 11.05 -6.35 14.77
N GLU A 67 9.79 -6.07 14.49
CA GLU A 67 9.24 -4.71 14.39
C GLU A 67 7.86 -4.67 15.06
N GLN A 68 7.61 -3.63 15.84
CA GLN A 68 6.33 -3.42 16.50
C GLN A 68 5.99 -1.93 16.60
N ARG A 69 4.74 -1.59 16.30
CA ARG A 69 4.15 -0.27 16.55
C ARG A 69 2.66 -0.43 16.79
N ASP A 70 2.17 0.12 17.89
CA ASP A 70 0.74 0.17 18.24
C ASP A 70 0.02 -1.17 18.02
N THR A 71 0.67 -2.29 18.34
CA THR A 71 0.23 -3.64 17.97
C THR A 71 -1.10 -4.06 18.60
N ALA A 72 -1.51 -3.43 19.70
CA ALA A 72 -2.79 -3.65 20.37
C ALA A 72 -3.92 -2.75 19.86
N LEU A 73 -3.61 -1.75 19.00
CA LEU A 73 -4.62 -0.86 18.43
C LEU A 73 -5.66 -1.66 17.64
N GLN A 74 -6.92 -1.51 18.04
CA GLN A 74 -8.04 -2.11 17.33
C GLN A 74 -8.45 -1.23 16.14
N VAL A 75 -8.51 -1.85 14.97
CA VAL A 75 -9.03 -1.24 13.74
C VAL A 75 -10.14 -2.10 13.16
N ARG A 76 -11.01 -1.55 12.31
CA ARG A 76 -11.92 -2.40 11.55
C ARG A 76 -11.13 -3.30 10.61
N ALA A 77 -11.40 -4.60 10.68
CA ALA A 77 -10.62 -5.62 9.97
C ALA A 77 -10.72 -5.55 8.45
N ALA A 78 -11.78 -4.96 7.94
CA ALA A 78 -12.14 -5.09 6.52
C ALA A 78 -12.02 -6.55 6.08
N SER A 79 -11.44 -6.84 4.91
CA SER A 79 -11.32 -8.22 4.41
C SER A 79 -10.28 -9.10 5.11
N VAL A 80 -9.52 -8.58 6.10
CA VAL A 80 -8.59 -9.43 6.88
C VAL A 80 -9.37 -10.43 7.75
N VAL A 81 -10.58 -10.08 8.20
CA VAL A 81 -11.46 -10.99 8.97
C VAL A 81 -11.79 -12.29 8.23
N LYS A 82 -11.66 -12.33 6.90
CA LYS A 82 -11.91 -13.54 6.10
C LYS A 82 -11.00 -14.70 6.49
N LEU A 83 -9.87 -14.43 7.16
CA LEU A 83 -9.05 -15.46 7.80
C LEU A 83 -9.81 -16.16 8.94
N LEU A 84 -10.50 -15.42 9.80
CA LEU A 84 -11.32 -15.98 10.88
C LEU A 84 -12.53 -16.72 10.33
N ILE A 85 -13.19 -16.17 9.31
CA ILE A 85 -14.32 -16.83 8.63
C ILE A 85 -13.88 -18.18 8.03
N ALA A 86 -12.71 -18.20 7.37
CA ALA A 86 -12.16 -19.43 6.79
C ALA A 86 -11.78 -20.47 7.85
N LEU A 87 -11.15 -20.04 8.95
CA LEU A 87 -10.78 -20.92 10.05
C LEU A 87 -12.00 -21.51 10.73
N ASP A 88 -13.03 -20.70 11.04
CA ASP A 88 -14.26 -21.19 11.67
C ASP A 88 -15.00 -22.18 10.76
N TYR A 89 -15.10 -21.85 9.46
CA TYR A 89 -15.70 -22.76 8.47
C TYR A 89 -14.98 -24.11 8.41
N LEU A 90 -13.65 -24.09 8.29
CA LEU A 90 -12.85 -25.31 8.25
C LEU A 90 -12.91 -26.07 9.56
N TRP A 91 -12.93 -25.40 10.70
CA TRP A 91 -13.03 -26.03 12.01
C TRP A 91 -14.29 -26.90 12.12
N ASN A 92 -15.40 -26.42 11.57
CA ASN A 92 -16.66 -27.17 11.57
C ASN A 92 -16.69 -28.33 10.56
N LEU A 93 -15.67 -28.48 9.72
CA LEU A 93 -15.50 -29.60 8.79
C LEU A 93 -14.57 -30.70 9.36
N GLY A 94 -14.09 -30.56 10.60
CA GLY A 94 -13.22 -31.56 11.21
C GLY A 94 -13.94 -32.91 11.42
N PRO A 95 -13.16 -34.02 11.55
CA PRO A 95 -11.69 -34.10 11.57
C PRO A 95 -11.04 -34.08 10.18
N ASP A 96 -11.79 -34.31 9.08
CA ASP A 96 -11.22 -34.48 7.73
C ASP A 96 -10.91 -33.16 7.04
N TYR A 97 -11.54 -32.05 7.46
CA TYR A 97 -11.38 -30.69 6.88
C TYR A 97 -11.57 -30.68 5.35
N THR A 98 -12.44 -31.54 4.82
CA THR A 98 -12.73 -31.60 3.40
C THR A 98 -13.76 -30.56 3.02
N VAL A 99 -13.35 -29.56 2.24
CA VAL A 99 -14.27 -28.56 1.69
C VAL A 99 -15.16 -29.22 0.64
N PRO A 100 -16.50 -29.22 0.82
CA PRO A 100 -17.44 -29.76 -0.17
C PRO A 100 -17.25 -29.10 -1.54
N ALA A 101 -17.44 -29.85 -2.62
CA ALA A 101 -17.27 -29.34 -3.98
C ALA A 101 -18.12 -28.07 -4.26
N ALA A 102 -19.34 -28.03 -3.72
CA ALA A 102 -20.23 -26.86 -3.84
C ALA A 102 -19.70 -25.59 -3.17
N ASP A 103 -18.83 -25.70 -2.17
CA ASP A 103 -18.25 -24.57 -1.44
C ASP A 103 -16.84 -24.22 -1.93
N ARG A 104 -16.16 -25.14 -2.64
CA ARG A 104 -14.74 -24.97 -2.99
C ARG A 104 -14.45 -23.71 -3.77
N THR A 105 -15.19 -23.45 -4.84
CA THR A 105 -15.00 -22.25 -5.66
C THR A 105 -15.23 -20.99 -4.84
N ARG A 106 -16.26 -20.98 -3.99
CA ARG A 106 -16.58 -19.85 -3.12
C ARG A 106 -15.50 -19.64 -2.04
N PHE A 107 -15.01 -20.70 -1.44
CA PHE A 107 -13.92 -20.62 -0.44
C PHE A 107 -12.64 -20.06 -1.05
N ASP A 108 -12.25 -20.55 -2.24
CA ASP A 108 -11.08 -20.07 -2.95
C ASP A 108 -11.24 -18.59 -3.36
N ALA A 109 -12.39 -18.17 -3.88
CA ALA A 109 -12.67 -16.79 -4.26
C ALA A 109 -12.60 -15.83 -3.06
N MET A 110 -13.13 -16.23 -1.89
CA MET A 110 -13.07 -15.44 -0.65
C MET A 110 -11.63 -15.12 -0.25
N LEU A 111 -10.72 -16.07 -0.36
CA LEU A 111 -9.34 -15.90 0.07
C LEU A 111 -8.45 -15.27 -1.02
N ARG A 112 -8.54 -15.72 -2.29
CA ARG A 112 -7.71 -15.25 -3.41
C ARG A 112 -8.13 -13.89 -3.93
N GLY A 113 -9.41 -13.75 -4.22
CA GLY A 113 -10.02 -12.56 -4.83
C GLY A 113 -10.74 -11.67 -3.83
N SER A 114 -10.64 -11.97 -2.55
CA SER A 114 -11.33 -11.21 -1.50
C SER A 114 -12.85 -11.06 -1.72
N ASP A 115 -13.50 -12.09 -2.27
CA ASP A 115 -14.92 -12.07 -2.66
C ASP A 115 -15.85 -11.83 -1.46
N ASP A 116 -16.62 -10.75 -1.53
CA ASP A 116 -17.49 -10.30 -0.44
C ASP A 116 -18.80 -11.11 -0.38
N ALA A 117 -19.29 -11.57 -1.52
CA ALA A 117 -20.50 -12.41 -1.56
C ALA A 117 -20.20 -13.78 -0.93
N ALA A 118 -18.99 -14.33 -1.21
CA ALA A 118 -18.52 -15.54 -0.57
C ALA A 118 -18.34 -15.37 0.94
N ALA A 119 -17.72 -14.26 1.37
CA ALA A 119 -17.56 -13.95 2.78
C ALA A 119 -18.90 -13.84 3.50
N SER A 120 -19.85 -13.12 2.92
CA SER A 120 -21.20 -12.95 3.47
C SER A 120 -21.96 -14.28 3.59
N ALA A 121 -21.81 -15.18 2.60
CA ALA A 121 -22.42 -16.50 2.65
C ALA A 121 -21.86 -17.37 3.79
N PHE A 122 -20.52 -17.40 3.98
CA PHE A 122 -19.90 -18.12 5.08
C PHE A 122 -20.17 -17.45 6.43
N TRP A 123 -20.17 -16.11 6.49
CA TRP A 123 -20.53 -15.34 7.68
C TRP A 123 -21.94 -15.69 8.17
N SER A 124 -22.93 -15.61 7.28
CA SER A 124 -24.31 -15.94 7.61
C SER A 124 -24.46 -17.40 8.06
N ARG A 125 -23.87 -18.33 7.33
CA ARG A 125 -23.91 -19.78 7.67
C ARG A 125 -23.26 -20.07 9.01
N GLY A 126 -22.17 -19.39 9.33
CA GLY A 126 -21.44 -19.55 10.60
C GLY A 126 -22.09 -18.85 11.80
N GLY A 127 -23.24 -18.17 11.61
CA GLY A 127 -23.95 -17.46 12.68
C GLY A 127 -23.45 -16.06 12.94
N GLY A 128 -22.86 -15.39 11.91
CA GLY A 128 -22.48 -14.00 11.99
C GLY A 128 -21.40 -13.72 13.03
N ALA A 129 -21.63 -12.77 13.93
CA ALA A 129 -20.70 -12.35 14.98
C ALA A 129 -20.25 -13.49 15.91
N ALA A 130 -21.02 -14.58 16.02
CA ALA A 130 -20.63 -15.76 16.80
C ALA A 130 -19.35 -16.43 16.28
N ILE A 131 -19.04 -16.29 14.99
CA ILE A 131 -17.75 -16.73 14.41
C ILE A 131 -16.61 -16.08 15.19
N VAL A 132 -16.66 -14.75 15.35
CA VAL A 132 -15.59 -13.99 16.04
C VAL A 132 -15.47 -14.44 17.48
N THR A 133 -16.60 -14.56 18.21
CA THR A 133 -16.60 -15.01 19.61
C THR A 133 -15.95 -16.39 19.75
N ARG A 134 -16.29 -17.34 18.87
CA ARG A 134 -15.67 -18.69 18.89
C ARG A 134 -14.17 -18.60 18.60
N MET A 135 -13.76 -17.82 17.60
CA MET A 135 -12.36 -17.73 17.21
C MET A 135 -11.51 -17.00 18.23
N VAL A 136 -12.06 -15.96 18.90
CA VAL A 136 -11.42 -15.30 20.04
C VAL A 136 -11.10 -16.31 21.15
N GLY A 137 -12.08 -17.11 21.55
CA GLY A 137 -11.87 -18.13 22.58
C GLY A 137 -10.91 -19.25 22.16
N ARG A 138 -10.97 -19.70 20.88
CA ARG A 138 -10.13 -20.79 20.36
C ARG A 138 -8.67 -20.39 20.18
N LEU A 139 -8.40 -19.16 19.75
CA LEU A 139 -7.07 -18.68 19.42
C LEU A 139 -6.46 -17.82 20.57
N GLY A 140 -7.21 -17.51 21.63
CA GLY A 140 -6.75 -16.64 22.71
C GLY A 140 -6.50 -15.21 22.24
N LEU A 141 -7.34 -14.67 21.36
CA LEU A 141 -7.21 -13.30 20.86
C LEU A 141 -7.67 -12.33 21.96
N VAL A 142 -6.90 -11.27 22.18
CA VAL A 142 -7.15 -10.34 23.29
C VAL A 142 -7.63 -8.95 22.83
N ASN A 143 -7.39 -8.61 21.58
CA ASN A 143 -7.75 -7.33 20.96
C ASN A 143 -8.62 -7.52 19.71
N THR A 144 -9.43 -8.57 19.70
CA THR A 144 -10.38 -8.87 18.64
C THR A 144 -11.78 -8.92 19.20
N ALA A 145 -12.72 -8.22 18.59
CA ALA A 145 -14.11 -8.16 19.04
C ALA A 145 -15.08 -8.23 17.85
N PRO A 146 -16.30 -8.75 18.06
CA PRO A 146 -17.36 -8.70 17.06
C PRO A 146 -17.63 -7.30 16.56
N PRO A 147 -18.31 -7.15 15.40
CA PRO A 147 -18.77 -5.84 14.94
C PRO A 147 -19.57 -5.11 16.03
N PRO A 148 -19.55 -3.77 16.04
CA PRO A 148 -20.37 -2.99 16.97
C PRO A 148 -21.85 -3.39 16.88
N ALA A 149 -22.59 -3.30 17.98
CA ALA A 149 -23.98 -3.76 18.10
C ALA A 149 -24.94 -3.16 17.05
N GLY A 150 -24.68 -1.94 16.57
CA GLY A 150 -25.43 -1.32 15.47
C GLY A 150 -25.16 -1.93 14.09
N TYR A 151 -24.16 -2.81 13.96
CA TYR A 151 -23.68 -3.32 12.67
C TYR A 151 -23.43 -4.85 12.67
N PRO A 152 -24.35 -5.68 13.20
CA PRO A 152 -24.08 -7.11 13.40
C PRO A 152 -23.85 -7.90 12.11
N GLY A 153 -24.37 -7.40 10.97
CA GLY A 153 -24.19 -8.00 9.64
C GLY A 153 -22.89 -7.61 8.93
N TYR A 154 -22.17 -6.60 9.44
CA TYR A 154 -21.00 -6.02 8.76
C TYR A 154 -19.71 -6.69 9.24
N TRP A 155 -19.40 -7.86 8.69
CA TRP A 155 -18.18 -8.62 9.05
C TRP A 155 -16.89 -7.78 8.92
N GLY A 156 -16.81 -6.84 7.97
CA GLY A 156 -15.66 -5.95 7.83
C GLY A 156 -15.45 -4.99 9.00
N TYR A 157 -16.43 -4.83 9.89
CA TYR A 157 -16.35 -4.00 11.09
C TYR A 157 -15.92 -4.77 12.35
N VAL A 158 -15.52 -6.03 12.21
CA VAL A 158 -14.83 -6.76 13.27
C VAL A 158 -13.62 -5.94 13.72
N ALA A 159 -13.49 -5.72 15.04
CA ALA A 159 -12.29 -5.11 15.60
C ALA A 159 -11.15 -6.13 15.55
N LEU A 160 -10.00 -5.74 15.02
CA LEU A 160 -8.83 -6.60 14.90
C LEU A 160 -7.56 -5.79 15.18
N SER A 161 -6.60 -6.40 15.88
CA SER A 161 -5.29 -5.79 16.13
C SER A 161 -4.17 -6.46 15.33
N ALA A 162 -3.03 -5.77 15.18
CA ALA A 162 -1.87 -6.34 14.52
C ALA A 162 -1.31 -7.55 15.30
N ALA A 163 -1.29 -7.49 16.63
CA ALA A 163 -0.84 -8.59 17.49
C ALA A 163 -1.71 -9.83 17.32
N ASP A 164 -3.04 -9.67 17.35
CA ASP A 164 -3.96 -10.80 17.15
C ASP A 164 -3.88 -11.37 15.73
N THR A 165 -3.63 -10.52 14.73
CA THR A 165 -3.42 -10.98 13.36
C THR A 165 -2.16 -11.86 13.24
N VAL A 166 -1.07 -11.49 13.93
CA VAL A 166 0.11 -12.37 14.02
C VAL A 166 -0.27 -13.70 14.69
N THR A 167 -1.05 -13.67 15.77
CA THR A 167 -1.53 -14.88 16.45
C THR A 167 -2.35 -15.78 15.52
N ILE A 168 -3.22 -15.19 14.70
CA ILE A 168 -4.01 -15.91 13.68
C ILE A 168 -3.09 -16.62 12.66
N TYR A 169 -2.11 -15.89 12.09
CA TYR A 169 -1.16 -16.48 11.14
C TYR A 169 -0.29 -17.56 11.77
N ARG A 170 0.19 -17.35 13.01
CA ARG A 170 0.94 -18.37 13.75
C ARG A 170 0.11 -19.63 13.96
N TYR A 171 -1.15 -19.48 14.36
CA TYR A 171 -2.02 -20.65 14.48
C TYR A 171 -2.15 -21.39 13.14
N ILE A 172 -2.42 -20.68 12.03
CA ILE A 172 -2.53 -21.29 10.70
C ILE A 172 -1.25 -22.06 10.33
N LEU A 173 -0.09 -21.47 10.57
CA LEU A 173 1.20 -21.99 10.10
C LEU A 173 1.78 -23.08 11.02
N ASP A 174 1.61 -22.93 12.33
CA ASP A 174 2.36 -23.73 13.31
C ASP A 174 1.48 -24.73 14.06
N SER A 175 0.16 -24.48 14.20
CA SER A 175 -0.72 -25.26 15.07
C SER A 175 -1.90 -25.91 14.34
N ALA A 176 -2.36 -25.33 13.24
CA ALA A 176 -3.52 -25.86 12.52
C ALA A 176 -3.20 -27.21 11.86
N PRO A 177 -4.19 -28.12 11.74
CA PRO A 177 -4.05 -29.34 10.97
C PRO A 177 -3.46 -29.05 9.58
N ALA A 178 -2.58 -29.93 9.09
CA ALA A 178 -1.86 -29.72 7.84
C ALA A 178 -2.80 -29.37 6.67
N ARG A 179 -3.98 -29.99 6.58
CA ARG A 179 -4.97 -29.72 5.55
C ARG A 179 -5.56 -28.31 5.67
N VAL A 180 -5.85 -27.85 6.88
CA VAL A 180 -6.33 -26.47 7.13
C VAL A 180 -5.27 -25.45 6.70
N ARG A 181 -4.01 -25.66 7.15
CA ARG A 181 -2.87 -24.83 6.75
C ARG A 181 -2.74 -24.76 5.23
N THR A 182 -2.69 -25.92 4.55
CA THR A 182 -2.57 -25.98 3.09
C THR A 182 -3.72 -25.24 2.41
N LEU A 183 -4.96 -25.51 2.79
CA LEU A 183 -6.14 -24.85 2.19
C LEU A 183 -6.10 -23.33 2.30
N ILE A 184 -5.68 -22.80 3.45
CA ILE A 184 -5.61 -21.35 3.63
C ILE A 184 -4.38 -20.78 2.91
N MET A 185 -3.18 -21.29 3.21
CA MET A 185 -1.95 -20.67 2.72
C MET A 185 -1.78 -20.77 1.21
N ASP A 186 -2.22 -21.85 0.57
CA ASP A 186 -2.17 -21.96 -0.89
C ASP A 186 -3.09 -20.95 -1.57
N ASN A 187 -4.25 -20.65 -0.97
CA ASN A 187 -5.11 -19.59 -1.46
C ASN A 187 -4.47 -18.19 -1.28
N LEU A 188 -3.81 -17.93 -0.14
CA LEU A 188 -3.13 -16.66 0.10
C LEU A 188 -1.91 -16.47 -0.83
N ARG A 189 -1.16 -17.53 -1.16
CA ARG A 189 -0.08 -17.49 -2.16
C ARG A 189 -0.61 -17.28 -3.57
N ALA A 190 -1.81 -17.78 -3.85
CA ALA A 190 -2.52 -17.63 -5.11
C ALA A 190 -3.40 -16.37 -5.16
N ALA A 191 -3.23 -15.41 -4.21
CA ALA A 191 -3.97 -14.16 -4.24
C ALA A 191 -3.82 -13.49 -5.61
N THR A 192 -4.95 -13.07 -6.18
CA THR A 192 -5.00 -12.42 -7.48
C THR A 192 -4.71 -10.93 -7.36
N ARG A 193 -4.11 -10.33 -8.38
CA ARG A 193 -3.93 -8.87 -8.41
C ARG A 193 -5.28 -8.17 -8.34
N CYS A 194 -6.22 -8.59 -9.16
CA CYS A 194 -7.57 -8.05 -9.20
C CYS A 194 -8.48 -8.84 -8.27
N ALA A 195 -9.09 -8.17 -7.30
CA ALA A 195 -10.13 -8.73 -6.46
C ALA A 195 -11.39 -9.04 -7.27
N SER A 196 -12.33 -9.80 -6.68
CA SER A 196 -13.58 -10.17 -7.35
C SER A 196 -14.43 -8.96 -7.74
N ASP A 197 -14.35 -7.87 -6.98
CA ASP A 197 -14.98 -6.57 -7.24
C ASP A 197 -14.15 -5.66 -8.18
N ARG A 198 -13.02 -6.17 -8.70
CA ARG A 198 -12.03 -5.45 -9.51
C ARG A 198 -11.17 -4.45 -8.74
N TYR A 199 -11.15 -4.48 -7.41
CA TYR A 199 -10.21 -3.69 -6.65
C TYR A 199 -8.78 -4.21 -6.89
N GLU A 200 -7.82 -3.30 -7.15
CA GLU A 200 -6.41 -3.64 -7.25
C GLU A 200 -5.86 -3.90 -5.85
N GLN A 201 -5.55 -5.16 -5.51
CA GLN A 201 -5.15 -5.54 -4.16
C GLN A 201 -3.63 -5.79 -4.00
N TYR A 202 -2.81 -5.54 -5.04
CA TYR A 202 -1.37 -5.61 -4.93
C TYR A 202 -0.80 -4.26 -4.47
N PHE A 203 -0.96 -3.98 -3.16
CA PHE A 203 -0.38 -2.85 -2.44
C PHE A 203 0.29 -3.35 -1.16
N GLY A 204 1.15 -2.55 -0.52
CA GLY A 204 1.86 -2.92 0.69
C GLY A 204 2.86 -4.06 0.46
N ILE A 205 2.62 -5.26 1.00
CA ILE A 205 3.54 -6.40 0.88
C ILE A 205 3.94 -6.70 -0.57
N PRO A 206 3.01 -6.84 -1.54
CA PRO A 206 3.37 -7.11 -2.94
C PRO A 206 4.20 -6.03 -3.62
N GLU A 207 4.11 -4.78 -3.16
CA GLU A 207 4.90 -3.67 -3.70
C GLU A 207 6.21 -3.48 -2.95
N ALA A 208 6.26 -3.85 -1.67
CA ALA A 208 7.45 -3.70 -0.87
C ALA A 208 8.46 -4.84 -1.07
N PHE A 209 7.96 -6.05 -1.33
CA PHE A 209 8.80 -7.25 -1.35
C PHE A 209 8.52 -8.12 -2.58
N THR A 210 9.57 -8.78 -3.08
CA THR A 210 9.44 -9.79 -4.12
C THR A 210 8.87 -11.09 -3.54
N LYS A 211 8.26 -11.94 -4.39
CA LYS A 211 7.84 -13.29 -3.98
C LYS A 211 9.05 -14.11 -3.49
N PRO A 212 8.87 -15.10 -2.59
CA PRO A 212 7.59 -15.65 -2.17
C PRO A 212 6.92 -14.82 -1.05
N TRP A 213 5.63 -14.59 -1.22
CA TRP A 213 4.73 -14.06 -0.19
C TRP A 213 3.33 -14.70 -0.33
N ALA A 214 2.58 -14.69 0.77
CA ALA A 214 1.17 -15.06 0.82
C ALA A 214 0.42 -13.94 1.51
N ILE A 215 -0.68 -13.43 0.93
CA ILE A 215 -1.30 -12.18 1.41
C ILE A 215 -2.80 -12.30 1.64
N LYS A 216 -3.28 -11.54 2.62
CA LYS A 216 -4.68 -11.16 2.77
C LYS A 216 -4.76 -9.66 3.03
N GLN A 217 -5.33 -8.98 2.07
CA GLN A 217 -5.50 -7.52 2.10
C GLN A 217 -6.86 -7.14 2.66
N GLY A 218 -6.99 -5.87 3.12
CA GLY A 218 -8.25 -5.29 3.56
C GLY A 218 -8.36 -3.84 3.15
N TRP A 219 -9.55 -3.41 2.74
CA TRP A 219 -9.85 -2.02 2.39
C TRP A 219 -11.30 -1.68 2.72
N SER A 220 -11.54 -0.43 3.11
CA SER A 220 -12.87 0.10 3.43
C SER A 220 -12.83 1.62 3.56
N GLY A 221 -13.92 2.31 3.18
CA GLY A 221 -14.08 3.75 3.42
C GLY A 221 -13.41 4.66 2.40
N PHE A 222 -13.12 4.19 1.19
CA PHE A 222 -12.55 5.00 0.09
C PHE A 222 -13.58 5.37 -0.99
N GLY A 223 -14.87 5.12 -0.76
CA GLY A 223 -15.90 5.32 -1.77
C GLY A 223 -15.67 4.41 -2.99
N THR A 224 -16.03 4.90 -4.17
CA THR A 224 -15.74 4.23 -5.44
C THR A 224 -14.36 4.67 -5.94
N PRO A 225 -13.33 3.82 -5.86
CA PRO A 225 -11.99 4.19 -6.30
C PRO A 225 -11.93 4.33 -7.83
N PRO A 226 -10.97 5.15 -8.33
CA PRO A 226 -10.66 5.20 -9.75
C PRO A 226 -10.31 3.81 -10.29
N PRO A 227 -10.61 3.54 -11.59
CA PRO A 227 -10.24 2.28 -12.21
C PRO A 227 -8.72 2.11 -12.27
N THR A 228 -8.28 0.85 -12.27
CA THR A 228 -6.86 0.48 -12.45
C THR A 228 -6.74 -0.46 -13.64
N VAL A 229 -5.61 -1.14 -13.80
CA VAL A 229 -5.46 -2.25 -14.76
C VAL A 229 -6.54 -3.33 -14.55
N CYS A 230 -7.14 -3.42 -13.38
CA CYS A 230 -8.25 -4.32 -13.06
C CYS A 230 -9.62 -3.84 -13.60
N GLY A 231 -9.70 -2.65 -14.17
CA GLY A 231 -10.92 -2.00 -14.61
C GLY A 231 -11.58 -1.19 -13.49
N ALA A 232 -12.82 -0.76 -13.71
CA ALA A 232 -13.62 -0.07 -12.71
C ALA A 232 -14.07 -1.06 -11.63
N VAL A 233 -13.98 -0.64 -10.37
CA VAL A 233 -14.52 -1.40 -9.24
C VAL A 233 -16.05 -1.46 -9.38
N ALA A 234 -16.64 -2.64 -9.21
CA ALA A 234 -18.07 -2.77 -9.14
C ALA A 234 -18.58 -1.91 -7.95
N ALA A 235 -19.63 -1.13 -8.18
CA ALA A 235 -20.21 -0.33 -7.11
C ALA A 235 -20.63 -1.28 -5.98
N ALA A 236 -19.81 -1.37 -4.94
CA ALA A 236 -20.23 -1.99 -3.70
C ALA A 236 -21.33 -1.11 -3.12
N GLY A 237 -22.41 -1.70 -2.67
CA GLY A 237 -23.36 -1.01 -1.81
C GLY A 237 -22.64 -0.63 -0.51
N ALA A 238 -21.84 0.44 -0.57
CA ALA A 238 -21.17 0.98 0.58
C ALA A 238 -22.25 1.58 1.48
N ALA A 239 -22.62 0.86 2.52
CA ALA A 239 -23.14 1.52 3.69
C ALA A 239 -21.97 2.28 4.30
N ASP A 240 -21.81 3.55 3.95
CA ASP A 240 -21.05 4.48 4.75
C ASP A 240 -21.76 4.57 6.10
N ALA A 241 -21.19 3.87 7.07
CA ALA A 241 -21.66 3.95 8.43
C ALA A 241 -21.40 5.37 8.92
N SER A 242 -22.46 6.15 9.06
CA SER A 242 -22.38 7.39 9.82
C SER A 242 -21.94 7.04 11.24
N ALA A 243 -20.89 7.70 11.69
CA ALA A 243 -20.22 7.44 12.95
C ALA A 243 -21.19 7.59 14.14
N SER A 244 -21.63 6.48 14.66
CA SER A 244 -22.14 6.36 16.01
C SER A 244 -21.00 5.81 16.87
N ALA A 245 -20.97 6.14 18.16
CA ALA A 245 -19.90 5.84 19.11
C ALA A 245 -19.46 4.36 19.13
N ALA A 246 -18.74 3.93 18.09
CA ALA A 246 -18.14 2.62 17.98
C ALA A 246 -16.78 2.65 18.69
N ALA A 247 -16.40 1.54 19.34
CA ALA A 247 -15.11 1.40 19.98
C ALA A 247 -13.93 1.45 18.97
N ILE A 248 -14.21 1.35 17.67
CA ILE A 248 -13.25 1.41 16.55
C ILE A 248 -13.61 2.54 15.59
N ASP A 249 -12.60 3.11 14.94
CA ASP A 249 -12.79 4.14 13.92
C ASP A 249 -13.47 3.55 12.67
N LEU A 250 -14.70 4.00 12.38
CA LEU A 250 -15.47 3.66 11.19
C LEU A 250 -15.48 4.78 10.14
N THR A 251 -14.84 5.93 10.42
CA THR A 251 -14.87 7.14 9.56
C THR A 251 -13.65 7.28 8.67
N SER A 252 -12.46 6.93 9.18
CA SER A 252 -11.22 6.98 8.40
C SER A 252 -11.18 5.89 7.32
N GLY A 253 -10.52 6.14 6.21
CA GLY A 253 -10.22 5.10 5.21
C GLY A 253 -9.31 4.04 5.81
N ALA A 254 -9.71 2.77 5.82
CA ALA A 254 -8.89 1.66 6.28
C ALA A 254 -8.25 0.92 5.10
N LEU A 255 -6.92 0.79 5.12
CA LEU A 255 -6.16 0.04 4.12
C LEU A 255 -5.15 -0.85 4.84
N HIS A 256 -5.18 -2.15 4.58
CA HIS A 256 -4.45 -3.15 5.35
C HIS A 256 -3.71 -4.13 4.44
N SER A 257 -2.45 -4.40 4.75
CA SER A 257 -1.65 -5.43 4.09
C SER A 257 -1.12 -6.41 5.12
N THR A 258 -1.54 -7.68 5.01
CA THR A 258 -1.14 -8.73 5.94
C THR A 258 -0.71 -9.97 5.18
N GLY A 259 0.19 -10.76 5.79
CA GLY A 259 0.61 -11.99 5.15
C GLY A 259 1.93 -12.55 5.67
N THR A 260 2.52 -13.41 4.85
CA THR A 260 3.86 -13.94 5.08
C THR A 260 4.81 -13.52 3.98
N VAL A 261 6.09 -13.39 4.29
CA VAL A 261 7.16 -13.02 3.36
C VAL A 261 8.37 -13.93 3.59
N GLY A 262 9.06 -14.25 2.50
CA GLY A 262 10.27 -15.05 2.50
C GLY A 262 10.02 -16.55 2.39
N ALA A 263 11.07 -17.30 2.08
CA ALA A 263 11.02 -18.74 1.90
C ALA A 263 10.51 -19.45 3.18
N GLY A 264 9.62 -20.42 3.02
CA GLY A 264 9.02 -21.14 4.13
C GLY A 264 8.07 -20.31 5.00
N ASP A 265 7.53 -19.22 4.47
CA ASP A 265 6.69 -18.27 5.22
C ASP A 265 7.43 -17.72 6.45
N ARG A 266 8.70 -17.32 6.28
CA ARG A 266 9.60 -16.99 7.38
C ARG A 266 9.09 -15.88 8.27
N ALA A 267 8.67 -14.76 7.69
CA ALA A 267 8.19 -13.62 8.44
C ALA A 267 6.66 -13.47 8.28
N ILE A 268 5.96 -13.24 9.38
CA ILE A 268 4.58 -12.75 9.37
C ILE A 268 4.65 -11.22 9.42
N VAL A 269 3.96 -10.57 8.48
CA VAL A 269 3.94 -9.10 8.35
C VAL A 269 2.50 -8.63 8.43
N VAL A 270 2.24 -7.67 9.30
CA VAL A 270 0.95 -7.02 9.47
C VAL A 270 1.16 -5.51 9.45
N VAL A 271 0.51 -4.83 8.51
CA VAL A 271 0.50 -3.37 8.41
C VAL A 271 -0.95 -2.93 8.28
N PHE A 272 -1.48 -2.37 9.34
CA PHE A 272 -2.78 -1.74 9.37
C PHE A 272 -2.61 -0.23 9.29
N THR A 273 -3.36 0.42 8.38
CA THR A 273 -3.36 1.87 8.29
C THR A 273 -4.78 2.42 8.27
N LEU A 274 -4.96 3.56 8.95
CA LEU A 274 -6.15 4.39 8.87
C LEU A 274 -5.76 5.75 8.30
N HIS A 275 -6.56 6.23 7.38
CA HIS A 275 -6.31 7.47 6.63
C HIS A 275 -7.44 8.46 6.90
N PRO A 276 -7.15 9.77 7.05
CA PRO A 276 -8.18 10.78 7.24
C PRO A 276 -9.28 10.70 6.19
N ALA A 277 -10.51 11.00 6.58
CA ALA A 277 -11.64 11.05 5.65
C ALA A 277 -11.33 11.93 4.43
N GLY A 278 -11.69 11.47 3.25
CA GLY A 278 -11.39 12.16 1.99
C GLY A 278 -9.99 11.92 1.42
N THR A 279 -9.13 11.15 2.10
CA THR A 279 -7.84 10.73 1.52
C THR A 279 -8.09 9.89 0.26
N SER A 280 -7.43 10.25 -0.85
CA SER A 280 -7.52 9.47 -2.09
C SER A 280 -6.89 8.08 -1.93
N LEU A 281 -7.39 7.10 -2.66
CA LEU A 281 -6.83 5.75 -2.62
C LEU A 281 -5.37 5.71 -3.08
N VAL A 282 -4.99 6.52 -4.07
CA VAL A 282 -3.58 6.69 -4.51
C VAL A 282 -2.70 7.10 -3.34
N THR A 283 -3.11 8.13 -2.59
CA THR A 283 -2.37 8.61 -1.42
C THR A 283 -2.28 7.52 -0.35
N ALA A 284 -3.38 6.83 -0.08
CA ALA A 284 -3.42 5.77 0.92
C ALA A 284 -2.54 4.57 0.55
N ARG A 285 -2.56 4.13 -0.73
CA ARG A 285 -1.68 3.05 -1.23
C ARG A 285 -0.21 3.41 -1.10
N ASN A 286 0.17 4.61 -1.52
CA ASN A 286 1.55 5.07 -1.42
C ASN A 286 1.99 5.17 0.04
N ALA A 287 1.15 5.67 0.93
CA ALA A 287 1.43 5.76 2.36
C ALA A 287 1.59 4.38 3.01
N LEU A 288 0.67 3.45 2.78
CA LEU A 288 0.77 2.07 3.28
C LEU A 288 2.04 1.38 2.76
N THR A 289 2.35 1.51 1.46
CA THR A 289 3.53 0.91 0.85
C THR A 289 4.81 1.54 1.40
N ALA A 290 4.83 2.86 1.68
CA ALA A 290 5.96 3.52 2.33
C ALA A 290 6.20 2.97 3.75
N VAL A 291 5.14 2.80 4.56
CA VAL A 291 5.24 2.12 5.87
C VAL A 291 5.81 0.72 5.68
N THR A 292 5.26 -0.08 4.75
CA THR A 292 5.68 -1.47 4.54
C THR A 292 7.14 -1.57 4.09
N ARG A 293 7.61 -0.67 3.21
CA ARG A 293 9.00 -0.61 2.73
C ARG A 293 10.00 -0.19 3.81
N SER A 294 9.55 0.55 4.83
CA SER A 294 10.42 0.95 5.95
C SER A 294 10.72 -0.18 6.93
N LEU A 295 10.01 -1.32 6.82
CA LEU A 295 10.14 -2.44 7.73
C LEU A 295 11.35 -3.32 7.39
N ARG A 296 12.03 -3.78 8.44
CA ARG A 296 13.02 -4.87 8.33
C ARG A 296 12.30 -6.20 8.48
N VAL A 297 12.09 -6.86 7.36
CA VAL A 297 11.38 -8.15 7.31
C VAL A 297 12.38 -9.27 7.10
N PRO A 298 12.58 -10.17 8.08
CA PRO A 298 13.53 -11.27 7.96
C PRO A 298 13.23 -12.19 6.78
N GLY A 299 14.24 -12.42 5.93
CA GLY A 299 14.11 -13.27 4.74
C GLY A 299 13.39 -12.64 3.55
N ALA A 300 13.00 -11.37 3.65
CA ALA A 300 12.42 -10.63 2.53
C ALA A 300 13.49 -10.08 1.59
N ALA A 301 13.20 -10.07 0.30
CA ALA A 301 13.94 -9.32 -0.70
C ALA A 301 13.08 -8.12 -1.14
N ALA A 302 13.67 -6.92 -1.16
CA ALA A 302 12.95 -5.71 -1.55
C ALA A 302 12.53 -5.77 -3.03
N ALA A 303 11.32 -5.33 -3.32
CA ALA A 303 10.87 -5.09 -4.69
C ALA A 303 11.39 -3.73 -5.20
N ALA A 304 11.49 -3.60 -6.53
CA ALA A 304 11.83 -2.33 -7.14
C ALA A 304 10.87 -1.22 -6.68
N PRO A 305 11.37 0.00 -6.43
CA PRO A 305 10.51 1.12 -6.08
C PRO A 305 9.44 1.38 -7.14
N SER A 306 8.25 1.72 -6.71
CA SER A 306 7.17 2.15 -7.60
C SER A 306 6.23 3.07 -6.83
N LEU A 307 5.50 3.90 -7.56
CA LEU A 307 4.57 4.87 -7.02
C LEU A 307 3.24 4.82 -7.78
N TRP A 308 2.13 4.87 -7.06
CA TRP A 308 0.82 5.06 -7.65
C TRP A 308 0.60 6.53 -7.99
N VAL A 309 0.06 6.79 -9.17
CA VAL A 309 -0.31 8.11 -9.62
C VAL A 309 -1.68 8.09 -10.29
N GLY A 310 -2.46 9.15 -10.09
CA GLY A 310 -3.72 9.34 -10.80
C GLY A 310 -3.48 9.89 -12.20
N THR A 311 -4.37 9.57 -13.14
CA THR A 311 -4.38 10.12 -14.49
C THR A 311 -5.63 10.98 -14.74
N TRP A 312 -5.59 11.87 -15.73
CA TRP A 312 -6.75 12.68 -16.13
C TRP A 312 -7.23 12.42 -17.56
N GLY A 313 -6.42 11.72 -18.36
CA GLY A 313 -6.75 11.42 -19.76
C GLY A 313 -7.82 10.35 -19.90
N SER A 314 -8.39 10.25 -21.10
CA SER A 314 -9.36 9.22 -21.47
C SER A 314 -8.74 8.28 -22.50
N GLY A 315 -8.71 6.98 -22.22
CA GLY A 315 -8.20 5.97 -23.15
C GLY A 315 -6.74 6.17 -23.52
N VAL A 316 -5.90 6.56 -22.55
CA VAL A 316 -4.50 6.89 -22.81
C VAL A 316 -3.72 5.62 -23.17
N ARG A 317 -3.08 5.62 -24.34
CA ARG A 317 -2.33 4.46 -24.83
C ARG A 317 -1.03 4.27 -24.06
N VAL A 318 -0.78 3.04 -23.64
CA VAL A 318 0.53 2.56 -23.20
C VAL A 318 1.23 1.92 -24.39
N ARG A 319 2.51 2.22 -24.59
CA ARG A 319 3.26 1.88 -25.79
C ARG A 319 4.53 1.11 -25.48
N THR A 320 5.06 0.38 -26.44
CA THR A 320 6.31 -0.39 -26.26
C THR A 320 7.53 0.49 -25.99
N GLY A 321 7.47 1.77 -26.35
CA GLY A 321 8.56 2.74 -26.16
C GLY A 321 8.03 4.14 -25.88
N PRO A 322 8.90 5.07 -25.46
CA PRO A 322 8.53 6.45 -25.10
C PRO A 322 8.35 7.33 -26.35
N ASP A 323 7.52 6.91 -27.26
CA ASP A 323 7.22 7.60 -28.53
C ASP A 323 5.80 7.25 -29.00
N THR A 324 5.12 8.26 -29.57
CA THR A 324 3.77 8.10 -30.13
C THR A 324 3.73 7.23 -31.38
N ALA A 325 4.86 7.02 -32.06
CA ALA A 325 4.99 6.12 -33.23
C ALA A 325 5.13 4.64 -32.84
N THR A 326 5.47 4.33 -31.55
CA THR A 326 5.63 2.93 -31.12
C THR A 326 4.29 2.23 -30.92
N ALA A 327 4.31 0.90 -31.04
CA ALA A 327 3.09 0.08 -30.95
C ALA A 327 2.40 0.19 -29.57
N PRO A 328 1.07 0.27 -29.51
CA PRO A 328 0.34 0.23 -28.25
C PRO A 328 0.36 -1.19 -27.67
N VAL A 329 0.58 -1.30 -26.36
CA VAL A 329 0.52 -2.56 -25.57
C VAL A 329 -0.66 -2.58 -24.61
N GLY A 330 -1.34 -1.44 -24.43
CA GLY A 330 -2.49 -1.34 -23.54
C GLY A 330 -3.11 0.05 -23.56
N THR A 331 -4.12 0.21 -22.72
CA THR A 331 -4.84 1.49 -22.56
C THR A 331 -5.18 1.70 -21.08
N VAL A 332 -4.82 2.86 -20.56
CA VAL A 332 -5.20 3.28 -19.22
C VAL A 332 -6.68 3.69 -19.22
N PRO A 333 -7.50 3.17 -18.31
CA PRO A 333 -8.89 3.59 -18.17
C PRO A 333 -9.02 5.10 -17.91
N THR A 334 -10.14 5.68 -18.31
CA THR A 334 -10.42 7.12 -18.12
C THR A 334 -10.33 7.51 -16.64
N GLY A 335 -9.45 8.48 -16.33
CA GLY A 335 -9.23 8.95 -14.97
C GLY A 335 -8.67 7.88 -14.02
N GLY A 336 -8.05 6.84 -14.56
CA GLY A 336 -7.56 5.69 -13.81
C GLY A 336 -6.30 5.98 -13.01
N ASP A 337 -6.05 5.13 -12.03
CA ASP A 337 -4.81 5.09 -11.26
C ASP A 337 -3.85 4.07 -11.89
N VAL A 338 -2.59 4.43 -12.00
CA VAL A 338 -1.52 3.58 -12.55
C VAL A 338 -0.32 3.54 -11.61
N ARG A 339 0.42 2.44 -11.66
CA ARG A 339 1.69 2.30 -10.95
C ARG A 339 2.83 2.61 -11.91
N VAL A 340 3.79 3.40 -11.43
CA VAL A 340 4.98 3.83 -12.18
C VAL A 340 6.22 3.39 -11.41
N ASP A 341 7.16 2.74 -12.08
CA ASP A 341 8.43 2.33 -11.48
C ASP A 341 9.61 3.20 -11.92
N CYS A 342 9.60 3.72 -13.13
CA CYS A 342 10.58 4.69 -13.60
C CYS A 342 10.00 5.61 -14.68
N GLN A 343 10.70 6.69 -15.01
CA GLN A 343 10.32 7.63 -16.05
C GLN A 343 11.54 8.03 -16.89
N ARG A 344 11.33 8.38 -18.15
CA ARG A 344 12.42 8.79 -19.04
C ARG A 344 11.96 9.77 -20.09
N ARG A 345 12.91 10.46 -20.72
CA ARG A 345 12.63 11.31 -21.87
C ARG A 345 12.31 10.47 -23.11
N GLY A 346 11.46 11.03 -23.97
CA GLY A 346 11.06 10.47 -25.24
C GLY A 346 10.54 11.54 -26.19
N ALA A 347 9.66 11.16 -27.12
CA ALA A 347 9.03 12.11 -28.02
C ALA A 347 8.14 13.09 -27.27
N GLU A 348 8.20 14.37 -27.64
CA GLU A 348 7.32 15.39 -27.09
C GLU A 348 5.87 15.10 -27.47
N VAL A 349 4.98 15.19 -26.48
CA VAL A 349 3.53 15.11 -26.67
C VAL A 349 2.89 16.43 -26.28
N VAL A 350 1.97 16.89 -27.13
CA VAL A 350 1.18 18.11 -26.89
C VAL A 350 -0.28 17.70 -26.76
N ALA A 351 -0.90 18.03 -25.64
CA ALA A 351 -2.31 17.78 -25.38
C ALA A 351 -2.88 18.81 -24.40
N GLY A 352 -4.12 19.26 -24.65
CA GLY A 352 -4.80 20.20 -23.75
C GLY A 352 -4.05 21.53 -23.49
N GLY A 353 -3.20 21.96 -24.43
CA GLY A 353 -2.36 23.16 -24.26
C GLY A 353 -1.06 22.94 -23.48
N TYR A 354 -0.82 21.72 -23.00
CA TYR A 354 0.41 21.33 -22.29
C TYR A 354 1.39 20.64 -23.25
N ARG A 355 2.69 20.69 -22.88
CA ARG A 355 3.77 19.98 -23.56
C ARG A 355 4.56 19.15 -22.57
N ASN A 356 4.91 17.91 -22.94
CA ASN A 356 5.71 17.03 -22.08
C ASN A 356 6.49 16.03 -22.93
N ASP A 357 7.78 15.89 -22.65
CA ASP A 357 8.69 14.93 -23.28
C ASP A 357 9.07 13.77 -22.33
N TRP A 358 8.45 13.68 -21.15
CA TRP A 358 8.65 12.61 -20.20
C TRP A 358 7.60 11.51 -20.35
N TRP A 359 8.03 10.28 -20.13
CA TRP A 359 7.22 9.09 -20.24
C TRP A 359 7.43 8.20 -19.01
N ALA A 360 6.33 7.80 -18.39
CA ALA A 360 6.30 6.88 -17.26
C ALA A 360 6.28 5.43 -17.75
N HIS A 361 7.14 4.57 -17.22
CA HIS A 361 7.03 3.14 -17.40
C HIS A 361 5.98 2.57 -16.48
N LEU A 362 5.04 1.80 -17.05
CA LEU A 362 3.94 1.16 -16.33
C LEU A 362 4.18 -0.36 -16.31
N PRO A 363 4.68 -0.91 -15.19
CA PRO A 363 5.09 -2.32 -15.14
C PRO A 363 3.92 -3.29 -15.35
N GLU A 364 2.67 -2.90 -15.04
CA GLU A 364 1.49 -3.72 -15.29
C GLU A 364 1.21 -3.94 -16.78
N PHE A 365 1.60 -2.99 -17.60
CA PHE A 365 1.41 -3.03 -19.05
C PHE A 365 2.68 -3.43 -19.80
N GLY A 366 3.84 -3.39 -19.15
CA GLY A 366 5.13 -3.61 -19.77
C GLY A 366 5.47 -2.54 -20.81
N GLY A 367 5.10 -1.28 -20.56
CA GLY A 367 5.25 -0.20 -21.54
C GLY A 367 5.21 1.20 -20.95
N TYR A 368 5.23 2.20 -21.84
CA TYR A 368 5.36 3.60 -21.50
C TYR A 368 4.08 4.38 -21.79
N MET A 369 3.72 5.27 -20.87
CA MET A 369 2.67 6.27 -21.01
C MET A 369 3.29 7.67 -20.89
N THR A 370 2.87 8.62 -21.72
CA THR A 370 3.33 10.02 -21.60
C THR A 370 2.87 10.62 -20.28
N ASN A 371 3.79 11.33 -19.59
CA ASN A 371 3.49 12.00 -18.33
C ASN A 371 2.47 13.15 -18.48
N ILE A 372 2.19 13.59 -19.72
CA ILE A 372 1.23 14.68 -19.94
C ILE A 372 -0.15 14.39 -19.35
N TYR A 373 -0.50 13.08 -19.21
CA TYR A 373 -1.79 12.66 -18.65
C TYR A 373 -1.73 12.30 -17.16
N VAL A 374 -0.54 12.40 -16.53
CA VAL A 374 -0.39 12.16 -15.10
C VAL A 374 -0.79 13.40 -14.31
N ARG A 375 -1.50 13.21 -13.20
CA ARG A 375 -1.80 14.27 -12.23
C ARG A 375 -0.57 14.58 -11.39
N THR A 376 0.32 15.42 -11.93
CA THR A 376 1.57 15.84 -11.29
C THR A 376 1.73 17.35 -11.44
N PRO A 377 2.41 18.03 -10.51
CA PRO A 377 2.58 19.50 -10.58
C PRO A 377 3.55 19.95 -11.68
N GLY A 378 4.28 19.05 -12.30
CA GLY A 378 5.27 19.35 -13.34
C GLY A 378 5.36 18.27 -14.41
N ASN A 379 6.37 18.34 -15.27
CA ASN A 379 6.57 17.39 -16.36
C ASN A 379 7.07 16.02 -15.89
N THR A 380 7.75 15.98 -14.73
CA THR A 380 8.21 14.75 -14.10
C THR A 380 7.31 14.36 -12.93
N ILE A 381 7.33 13.09 -12.58
CA ILE A 381 6.62 12.54 -11.42
C ILE A 381 7.60 12.56 -10.24
N PRO A 382 7.36 13.39 -9.20
CA PRO A 382 8.24 13.46 -8.04
C PRO A 382 8.39 12.10 -7.35
N GLY A 383 9.63 11.74 -7.00
CA GLY A 383 9.92 10.47 -6.31
C GLY A 383 10.01 9.24 -7.22
N VAL A 384 9.76 9.38 -8.52
CA VAL A 384 9.96 8.31 -9.50
C VAL A 384 11.34 8.49 -10.15
N PRO A 385 12.22 7.47 -10.12
CA PRO A 385 13.55 7.56 -10.70
C PRO A 385 13.52 7.59 -12.23
N GLU A 386 14.63 7.99 -12.85
CA GLU A 386 14.85 7.79 -14.28
C GLU A 386 15.09 6.31 -14.57
N CYS A 387 14.58 5.84 -15.75
CA CYS A 387 14.80 4.47 -16.20
C CYS A 387 16.30 4.26 -16.58
#